data_6a8cee3e5dbc8a3359835d1dd732dbf6
#
_entry.id   6a8cee3e5dbc8a3359835d1dd732dbf6
#
_cell.length_a   1.000
_cell.length_b   1.000
_cell.length_c   1.000
_cell.angle_alpha   90.00
_cell.angle_beta   90.00
_cell.angle_gamma   90.00
#
_symmetry.space_group_name_H-M   'P 1'
#
loop_
_entity.id
_entity.type
_entity.pdbx_description
1 polymer ?
#
loop_
_entity_poly.entity_id
_entity_poly.type
_entity_poly.pdbx_seq_one_letter_code
_entity_poly.pdbx_strand_id
1 'polypeptide(L)'
;MSLRLRPIAAGPLSLAVLALTAGAAGGSPAPSAPARPAWAGFAGDAQHSGQTVASPQPLTSVHWKVTVDHKPSCCVDGPLAHYATPMVTSANTVVVPVRIGPRKGFRVDGYAGADGVRKWTFPTDYTVPIGSLNDWPPPIPATLVNDNRVAVAGGGGTILLRSHVNDVQGDVHRIAFYGIDSYRAHRAAYRAAVQITTPLTTGPDGSVYFGFSAAAGAPGGLRNGLARISPTGEGSWVPARRLAGVDKVTRIALNSAPALSHDGRTGYLAVVTGSVGRLVGFDTTSLRPKYEHLLRDPQTQGFATIIGSSSATPTVGPDGDVFYGVLGNPTLKHNVRGWLLHFDATLSHLRTPGSFGWDQTVSVVPSSSVPSYAGTSSYLLVSKYNNYLIPGHGDGRNEIALLDPGAAQKDRFSRVQVMQEVRTVLAPTQVPQQPPGAVYEWCINSVAVDPASGSVMANNEDGHLYRWDLDTGQLVENIRLGDPAGEAYTMTVVGPDGTTYAMSNAVLYAVGS
;
A
#
# COMPACT_ATOMS: atom_id res chain seq x y z
N MET A 1 72.51 32.44 -50.43
CA MET A 1 73.33 32.78 -49.26
C MET A 1 73.06 31.70 -48.21
N SER A 2 73.96 30.69 -48.19
CA SER A 2 73.80 29.47 -47.39
C SER A 2 74.52 29.65 -46.05
N LEU A 3 73.88 29.40 -44.96
CA LEU A 3 74.49 29.28 -43.64
C LEU A 3 74.36 27.83 -43.16
N ARG A 4 75.49 27.21 -42.96
CA ARG A 4 75.67 25.85 -42.42
C ARG A 4 75.55 25.91 -40.88
N LEU A 5 74.77 25.00 -40.29
CA LEU A 5 74.78 24.73 -38.87
C LEU A 5 75.62 23.49 -38.56
N ARG A 6 76.46 23.58 -37.58
CA ARG A 6 77.33 22.51 -37.05
C ARG A 6 76.57 21.72 -35.99
N PRO A 7 76.85 20.41 -35.82
CA PRO A 7 76.20 19.59 -34.80
C PRO A 7 76.86 19.76 -33.42
N ILE A 8 76.07 19.81 -32.36
CA ILE A 8 76.47 19.79 -30.93
C ILE A 8 76.29 18.38 -30.44
N ALA A 9 77.33 17.84 -29.80
CA ALA A 9 77.38 16.51 -29.23
C ALA A 9 76.46 16.34 -28.02
N ALA A 10 75.74 15.21 -27.98
CA ALA A 10 74.92 14.81 -26.86
C ALA A 10 75.75 14.05 -25.81
N GLY A 11 75.73 14.52 -24.58
CA GLY A 11 76.20 13.79 -23.39
C GLY A 11 75.07 13.04 -22.72
N PRO A 12 75.34 11.92 -22.02
CA PRO A 12 74.29 11.10 -21.45
C PRO A 12 73.74 11.70 -20.17
N LEU A 13 72.39 11.94 -20.14
CA LEU A 13 71.64 12.24 -18.92
C LEU A 13 71.25 10.94 -18.21
N SER A 14 71.76 10.77 -17.01
CA SER A 14 71.33 9.68 -16.11
C SER A 14 69.96 10.01 -15.56
N LEU A 15 68.95 9.19 -15.89
CA LEU A 15 67.59 9.27 -15.29
C LEU A 15 67.63 8.65 -13.89
N ALA A 16 67.50 9.47 -12.85
CA ALA A 16 67.17 9.02 -11.51
C ALA A 16 65.65 8.75 -11.43
N VAL A 17 65.28 7.48 -11.30
CA VAL A 17 63.87 7.08 -11.08
C VAL A 17 63.55 7.32 -9.60
N LEU A 18 62.80 8.37 -9.30
CA LEU A 18 62.14 8.57 -7.98
C LEU A 18 60.92 7.65 -7.93
N ALA A 19 60.95 6.58 -7.14
CA ALA A 19 59.80 5.78 -6.81
C ALA A 19 58.92 6.59 -5.81
N LEU A 20 57.80 7.18 -6.31
CA LEU A 20 56.73 7.68 -5.45
C LEU A 20 55.92 6.47 -4.92
N THR A 21 56.12 6.13 -3.66
CA THR A 21 55.17 5.27 -2.93
C THR A 21 53.88 6.05 -2.74
N ALA A 22 52.83 5.74 -3.54
CA ALA A 22 51.50 6.19 -3.32
C ALA A 22 50.98 5.57 -2.00
N GLY A 23 50.97 6.34 -0.93
CA GLY A 23 50.26 6.00 0.29
C GLY A 23 48.78 5.88 -0.04
N ALA A 24 48.20 4.68 0.11
CA ALA A 24 46.78 4.48 0.04
C ALA A 24 46.13 5.29 1.18
N ALA A 25 45.56 6.45 0.84
CA ALA A 25 44.65 7.15 1.73
C ALA A 25 43.45 6.22 1.94
N GLY A 26 43.36 5.64 3.13
CA GLY A 26 42.18 4.91 3.58
C GLY A 26 41.00 5.87 3.60
N GLY A 27 40.25 5.93 2.48
CA GLY A 27 38.97 6.59 2.44
C GLY A 27 38.04 5.90 3.42
N SER A 28 37.53 6.63 4.41
CA SER A 28 36.42 6.15 5.23
C SER A 28 35.32 5.67 4.29
N PRO A 29 34.75 4.48 4.51
CA PRO A 29 33.64 4.03 3.68
C PRO A 29 32.54 5.09 3.72
N ALA A 30 32.01 5.44 2.54
CA ALA A 30 30.85 6.32 2.47
C ALA A 30 29.77 5.77 3.39
N PRO A 31 29.03 6.63 4.12
CA PRO A 31 27.95 6.17 4.98
C PRO A 31 27.00 5.32 4.14
N SER A 32 26.79 4.09 4.56
CA SER A 32 25.84 3.18 3.89
C SER A 32 24.48 3.86 3.87
N ALA A 33 23.77 3.79 2.73
CA ALA A 33 22.39 4.26 2.65
C ALA A 33 21.59 3.65 3.82
N PRO A 34 20.69 4.42 4.45
CA PRO A 34 19.91 3.90 5.57
C PRO A 34 19.15 2.65 5.13
N ALA A 35 19.18 1.62 5.98
CA ALA A 35 18.47 0.38 5.74
C ALA A 35 16.98 0.69 5.49
N ARG A 36 16.41 0.04 4.47
CA ARG A 36 14.97 0.18 4.15
C ARG A 36 14.21 -0.97 4.78
N PRO A 37 12.98 -0.73 5.29
CA PRO A 37 12.10 -1.79 5.74
C PRO A 37 11.89 -2.83 4.64
N ALA A 38 11.70 -4.08 5.02
CA ALA A 38 11.27 -5.12 4.10
C ALA A 38 9.83 -4.88 3.63
N TRP A 39 8.99 -4.34 4.54
CA TRP A 39 7.63 -3.92 4.22
C TRP A 39 7.25 -2.70 5.08
N ALA A 40 7.18 -1.52 4.48
CA ALA A 40 7.08 -0.28 5.25
C ALA A 40 5.65 0.01 5.77
N GLY A 41 4.62 -0.40 5.06
CA GLY A 41 3.23 -0.09 5.38
C GLY A 41 2.26 -0.61 4.34
N PHE A 42 1.21 0.13 4.04
CA PHE A 42 0.22 -0.24 3.04
C PHE A 42 0.89 -0.52 1.68
N ALA A 43 0.64 -1.71 1.11
CA ALA A 43 1.23 -2.20 -0.14
C ALA A 43 2.76 -2.07 -0.28
N GLY A 44 3.48 -2.11 0.85
CA GLY A 44 4.93 -2.25 0.91
C GLY A 44 5.70 -0.95 0.89
N ASP A 45 5.45 -0.07 -0.05
CA ASP A 45 6.21 1.15 -0.32
C ASP A 45 5.31 2.38 -0.58
N ALA A 46 5.92 3.51 -0.86
CA ALA A 46 5.21 4.76 -1.10
C ALA A 46 4.46 4.80 -2.44
N GLN A 47 4.81 3.94 -3.40
CA GLN A 47 4.15 3.76 -4.69
C GLN A 47 3.00 2.77 -4.62
N HIS A 48 2.93 2.00 -3.53
CA HIS A 48 2.00 0.88 -3.33
C HIS A 48 2.23 -0.25 -4.35
N SER A 49 3.50 -0.60 -4.58
CA SER A 49 3.87 -1.58 -5.61
C SER A 49 3.52 -3.03 -5.25
N GLY A 50 3.42 -3.35 -3.96
CA GLY A 50 3.22 -4.72 -3.47
C GLY A 50 4.42 -5.64 -3.68
N GLN A 51 5.59 -5.11 -4.04
CA GLN A 51 6.79 -5.91 -4.32
C GLN A 51 7.54 -6.27 -3.04
N THR A 52 8.04 -7.51 -2.98
CA THR A 52 8.87 -8.01 -1.88
C THR A 52 10.35 -7.68 -2.12
N VAL A 53 11.11 -7.57 -1.04
CA VAL A 53 12.58 -7.37 -1.10
C VAL A 53 13.35 -8.70 -1.02
N ALA A 54 12.66 -9.78 -0.67
CA ALA A 54 13.21 -11.14 -0.58
C ALA A 54 12.20 -12.13 -1.14
N SER A 55 12.68 -13.22 -1.72
CA SER A 55 11.80 -14.29 -2.19
C SER A 55 11.16 -15.01 -1.01
N PRO A 56 9.84 -15.27 -1.06
CA PRO A 56 9.14 -16.04 -0.04
C PRO A 56 9.70 -17.46 0.09
N GLN A 57 9.82 -17.91 1.32
CA GLN A 57 10.10 -19.33 1.61
C GLN A 57 8.98 -20.22 1.08
N PRO A 58 9.22 -21.55 0.87
CA PRO A 58 8.17 -22.50 0.59
C PRO A 58 7.06 -22.50 1.65
N LEU A 59 5.80 -22.64 1.24
CA LEU A 59 4.64 -22.64 2.13
C LEU A 59 4.44 -23.99 2.84
N THR A 60 5.41 -24.43 3.66
CA THR A 60 5.42 -25.79 4.24
C THR A 60 4.86 -25.84 5.65
N SER A 61 5.03 -24.79 6.45
CA SER A 61 4.62 -24.79 7.85
C SER A 61 4.23 -23.40 8.37
N VAL A 62 3.41 -23.37 9.41
CA VAL A 62 3.18 -22.19 10.24
C VAL A 62 4.21 -22.19 11.35
N HIS A 63 5.13 -21.22 11.34
CA HIS A 63 6.16 -21.07 12.37
C HIS A 63 5.57 -20.57 13.69
N TRP A 64 4.76 -19.52 13.60
CA TRP A 64 4.05 -18.94 14.73
C TRP A 64 2.80 -18.18 14.27
N LYS A 65 1.93 -17.87 15.23
CA LYS A 65 0.73 -17.08 14.98
C LYS A 65 0.37 -16.23 16.18
N VAL A 66 -0.29 -15.07 15.93
CA VAL A 66 -0.77 -14.17 16.98
C VAL A 66 -2.14 -13.62 16.65
N THR A 67 -3.00 -13.47 17.66
CA THR A 67 -4.30 -12.80 17.50
C THR A 67 -4.10 -11.30 17.37
N VAL A 68 -4.66 -10.70 16.33
CA VAL A 68 -4.58 -9.26 16.06
C VAL A 68 -5.89 -8.52 16.32
N ASP A 69 -6.98 -9.27 16.49
CA ASP A 69 -8.26 -8.71 16.91
C ASP A 69 -8.90 -9.59 17.99
N HIS A 70 -9.01 -9.05 19.21
CA HIS A 70 -9.65 -9.72 20.34
C HIS A 70 -11.16 -9.37 20.45
N LYS A 71 -11.68 -8.54 19.57
CA LYS A 71 -13.09 -8.13 19.49
C LYS A 71 -13.52 -7.99 18.03
N PRO A 72 -13.41 -9.08 17.24
CA PRO A 72 -13.78 -9.06 15.84
C PRO A 72 -15.25 -8.65 15.70
N SER A 73 -15.53 -7.82 14.71
CA SER A 73 -16.91 -7.49 14.34
C SER A 73 -17.49 -8.71 13.64
N CYS A 74 -18.55 -9.28 14.22
CA CYS A 74 -19.23 -10.41 13.60
C CYS A 74 -20.22 -9.92 12.57
N CYS A 75 -20.24 -10.59 11.47
CA CYS A 75 -21.37 -10.68 10.56
C CYS A 75 -21.63 -12.18 10.28
N VAL A 76 -22.58 -12.48 9.44
CA VAL A 76 -23.10 -13.85 9.21
C VAL A 76 -21.98 -14.80 8.74
N ASP A 77 -20.93 -14.28 8.09
CA ASP A 77 -19.89 -15.09 7.43
C ASP A 77 -18.46 -14.86 7.98
N GLY A 78 -18.31 -14.25 9.18
CA GLY A 78 -17.00 -14.07 9.81
C GLY A 78 -16.66 -12.63 10.19
N PRO A 79 -15.42 -12.32 10.62
CA PRO A 79 -15.02 -11.00 11.02
C PRO A 79 -14.86 -10.08 9.81
N LEU A 80 -15.66 -9.00 9.75
CA LEU A 80 -15.52 -7.93 8.79
C LEU A 80 -14.64 -6.82 9.36
N ALA A 81 -13.37 -6.81 9.04
CA ALA A 81 -12.47 -5.74 9.42
C ALA A 81 -11.32 -5.61 8.41
N HIS A 82 -10.98 -4.38 8.07
CA HIS A 82 -9.75 -4.09 7.36
C HIS A 82 -8.63 -3.99 8.40
N TYR A 83 -7.93 -5.09 8.62
CA TYR A 83 -6.80 -5.08 9.55
C TYR A 83 -5.65 -4.26 8.95
N ALA A 84 -4.91 -3.58 9.82
CA ALA A 84 -3.70 -2.89 9.39
C ALA A 84 -2.70 -3.88 8.79
N THR A 85 -2.07 -3.47 7.70
CA THR A 85 -0.98 -4.25 7.09
C THR A 85 0.12 -4.46 8.13
N PRO A 86 0.58 -5.69 8.36
CA PRO A 86 1.79 -5.93 9.13
C PRO A 86 2.97 -5.24 8.45
N MET A 87 3.86 -4.66 9.24
CA MET A 87 5.07 -4.01 8.75
C MET A 87 6.28 -4.82 9.19
N VAL A 88 7.30 -4.90 8.36
CA VAL A 88 8.51 -5.69 8.68
C VAL A 88 9.75 -4.85 8.41
N THR A 89 10.62 -4.74 9.42
CA THR A 89 11.91 -4.07 9.29
C THR A 89 12.94 -4.95 8.58
N SER A 90 14.05 -4.37 8.13
CA SER A 90 15.18 -5.14 7.57
C SER A 90 15.84 -6.07 8.61
N ALA A 91 15.68 -5.78 9.91
CA ALA A 91 16.14 -6.61 11.01
C ALA A 91 15.11 -7.67 11.44
N ASN A 92 14.10 -7.91 10.60
CA ASN A 92 13.04 -8.90 10.83
C ASN A 92 12.24 -8.68 12.13
N THR A 93 11.93 -7.42 12.46
CA THR A 93 10.94 -7.09 13.49
C THR A 93 9.59 -6.89 12.82
N VAL A 94 8.61 -7.71 13.19
CA VAL A 94 7.23 -7.64 12.67
C VAL A 94 6.41 -6.72 13.58
N VAL A 95 5.90 -5.64 13.02
CA VAL A 95 5.11 -4.63 13.73
C VAL A 95 3.65 -4.77 13.36
N VAL A 96 2.80 -4.99 14.34
CA VAL A 96 1.39 -5.31 14.12
C VAL A 96 0.50 -4.43 15.00
N PRO A 97 -0.39 -3.62 14.43
CA PRO A 97 -1.50 -3.02 15.16
C PRO A 97 -2.50 -4.10 15.61
N VAL A 98 -2.89 -4.05 16.88
CA VAL A 98 -3.78 -5.03 17.52
C VAL A 98 -5.02 -4.36 18.06
N ARG A 99 -6.19 -4.90 17.74
CA ARG A 99 -7.49 -4.43 18.23
C ARG A 99 -7.88 -5.18 19.50
N ILE A 100 -8.13 -4.45 20.60
CA ILE A 100 -8.55 -5.01 21.89
C ILE A 100 -9.92 -4.49 22.35
N GLY A 101 -10.57 -3.63 21.57
CA GLY A 101 -11.89 -3.09 21.84
C GLY A 101 -12.63 -2.70 20.58
N PRO A 102 -13.96 -2.45 20.66
CA PRO A 102 -14.79 -2.23 19.47
C PRO A 102 -14.49 -0.90 18.74
N ARG A 103 -14.31 0.20 19.44
CA ARG A 103 -14.05 1.54 18.85
C ARG A 103 -12.76 2.18 19.32
N LYS A 104 -12.26 1.77 20.45
CA LYS A 104 -11.03 2.22 21.11
C LYS A 104 -10.41 1.01 21.77
N GLY A 105 -9.21 1.15 22.28
CA GLY A 105 -8.49 0.03 22.86
C GLY A 105 -7.69 -0.68 21.78
N PHE A 106 -6.79 0.08 21.17
CA PHE A 106 -5.81 -0.41 20.24
C PHE A 106 -4.42 -0.34 20.88
N ARG A 107 -3.57 -1.23 20.48
CA ARG A 107 -2.15 -1.23 20.80
C ARG A 107 -1.33 -1.59 19.56
N VAL A 108 -0.05 -1.40 19.63
CA VAL A 108 0.89 -1.87 18.61
C VAL A 108 1.89 -2.79 19.29
N ASP A 109 2.07 -3.94 18.71
CA ASP A 109 3.01 -4.96 19.18
C ASP A 109 4.15 -5.10 18.17
N GLY A 110 5.38 -5.30 18.66
CA GLY A 110 6.53 -5.71 17.85
C GLY A 110 6.96 -7.11 18.23
N TYR A 111 7.12 -7.97 17.23
CA TYR A 111 7.51 -9.37 17.38
C TYR A 111 8.84 -9.63 16.69
N ALA A 112 9.64 -10.56 17.21
CA ALA A 112 10.74 -11.14 16.47
C ALA A 112 10.18 -12.01 15.33
N GLY A 113 10.62 -11.79 14.10
CA GLY A 113 10.10 -12.52 12.94
C GLY A 113 10.40 -14.02 12.99
N ALA A 114 11.53 -14.38 13.56
CA ALA A 114 12.00 -15.77 13.62
C ALA A 114 11.10 -16.71 14.46
N ASP A 115 10.55 -16.22 15.59
CA ASP A 115 9.87 -17.07 16.58
C ASP A 115 8.56 -16.49 17.12
N GLY A 116 8.18 -15.28 16.70
CA GLY A 116 6.98 -14.61 17.17
C GLY A 116 7.04 -14.12 18.62
N VAL A 117 8.20 -14.10 19.24
CA VAL A 117 8.38 -13.56 20.60
C VAL A 117 8.12 -12.08 20.59
N ARG A 118 7.19 -11.62 21.43
CA ARG A 118 6.86 -10.20 21.52
C ARG A 118 8.00 -9.42 22.18
N LYS A 119 8.63 -8.53 21.42
CA LYS A 119 9.72 -7.67 21.89
C LYS A 119 9.21 -6.49 22.70
N TRP A 120 8.10 -5.88 22.24
CA TRP A 120 7.52 -4.70 22.88
C TRP A 120 6.04 -4.54 22.56
N THR A 121 5.37 -3.69 23.31
CA THR A 121 4.00 -3.26 23.11
C THR A 121 3.81 -1.82 23.58
N PHE A 122 2.95 -1.05 22.93
CA PHE A 122 2.48 0.23 23.49
C PHE A 122 1.02 0.49 23.09
N PRO A 123 0.22 1.15 23.97
CA PRO A 123 -1.16 1.48 23.66
C PRO A 123 -1.26 2.71 22.76
N THR A 124 -2.29 2.77 21.93
CA THR A 124 -2.72 3.97 21.25
C THR A 124 -4.09 4.41 21.72
N ASP A 125 -4.32 5.71 21.80
CA ASP A 125 -5.63 6.30 22.09
C ASP A 125 -6.43 6.63 20.82
N TYR A 126 -6.07 6.02 19.69
CA TYR A 126 -6.82 6.09 18.44
C TYR A 126 -8.26 5.60 18.64
N THR A 127 -9.19 6.23 17.93
CA THR A 127 -10.61 5.83 17.91
C THR A 127 -11.05 5.70 16.46
N VAL A 128 -11.67 4.58 16.12
CA VAL A 128 -12.26 4.35 14.80
C VAL A 128 -13.28 5.44 14.47
N PRO A 129 -13.28 6.03 13.28
CA PRO A 129 -14.24 7.04 12.85
C PRO A 129 -15.70 6.58 12.99
N ILE A 130 -16.56 7.49 13.44
CA ILE A 130 -17.99 7.22 13.57
C ILE A 130 -18.59 7.01 12.16
N GLY A 131 -19.43 6.00 12.00
CA GLY A 131 -20.07 5.65 10.73
C GLY A 131 -19.35 4.57 9.92
N SER A 132 -18.09 4.26 10.24
CA SER A 132 -17.33 3.21 9.56
C SER A 132 -17.47 1.81 10.19
N LEU A 133 -18.25 1.68 11.26
CA LEU A 133 -18.39 0.42 12.00
C LEU A 133 -19.52 -0.48 11.51
N ASN A 134 -20.41 0.04 10.67
CA ASN A 134 -21.58 -0.73 10.23
C ASN A 134 -21.26 -1.63 9.04
N ASP A 135 -20.19 -1.30 8.30
CA ASP A 135 -19.76 -2.06 7.13
C ASP A 135 -18.38 -2.65 7.39
N TRP A 136 -17.33 -1.84 7.23
CA TRP A 136 -15.93 -2.28 7.29
C TRP A 136 -15.16 -1.38 8.25
N PRO A 137 -14.85 -1.82 9.48
CA PRO A 137 -14.00 -1.03 10.36
C PRO A 137 -12.66 -0.74 9.70
N PRO A 138 -12.25 0.53 9.58
CA PRO A 138 -10.96 0.84 9.00
C PRO A 138 -9.82 0.30 9.87
N PRO A 139 -8.68 -0.02 9.26
CA PRO A 139 -7.49 -0.42 10.00
C PRO A 139 -6.99 0.71 10.89
N ILE A 140 -6.21 0.38 11.91
CA ILE A 140 -5.44 1.38 12.65
C ILE A 140 -4.33 1.88 11.72
N PRO A 141 -4.31 3.16 11.33
CA PRO A 141 -3.27 3.65 10.45
C PRO A 141 -1.89 3.58 11.10
N ALA A 142 -0.95 2.92 10.42
CA ALA A 142 0.44 2.80 10.85
C ALA A 142 1.38 2.70 9.63
N THR A 143 2.64 3.11 9.80
CA THR A 143 3.71 2.97 8.81
C THR A 143 5.08 2.99 9.48
N LEU A 144 6.06 2.25 8.96
CA LEU A 144 7.46 2.42 9.36
C LEU A 144 8.01 3.73 8.77
N VAL A 145 8.71 4.47 9.61
CA VAL A 145 9.43 5.68 9.20
C VAL A 145 10.92 5.35 9.21
N ASN A 146 11.48 5.12 8.05
CA ASN A 146 12.77 4.45 7.91
C ASN A 146 12.72 3.05 8.59
N ASP A 147 13.85 2.42 8.80
CA ASP A 147 13.89 1.06 9.34
C ASP A 147 13.91 1.01 10.90
N ASN A 148 13.79 2.14 11.55
CA ASN A 148 13.98 2.23 13.01
C ASN A 148 12.88 2.97 13.78
N ARG A 149 11.84 3.45 13.11
CA ARG A 149 10.72 4.13 13.75
C ARG A 149 9.40 3.66 13.19
N VAL A 150 8.35 3.65 14.00
CA VAL A 150 6.97 3.42 13.54
C VAL A 150 6.09 4.59 13.93
N ALA A 151 5.37 5.12 12.96
CA ALA A 151 4.31 6.10 13.14
C ALA A 151 2.95 5.39 13.20
N VAL A 152 2.16 5.71 14.22
CA VAL A 152 0.85 5.10 14.46
C VAL A 152 -0.17 6.20 14.77
N ALA A 153 -1.38 6.07 14.26
CA ALA A 153 -2.45 7.00 14.57
C ALA A 153 -2.77 7.04 16.07
N GLY A 154 -2.93 8.25 16.58
CA GLY A 154 -3.37 8.56 17.94
C GLY A 154 -4.65 9.38 17.95
N GLY A 155 -5.22 9.54 19.14
CA GLY A 155 -6.46 10.32 19.34
C GLY A 155 -6.28 11.79 18.97
N GLY A 156 -7.32 12.38 18.39
CA GLY A 156 -7.35 13.79 18.02
C GLY A 156 -6.55 14.13 16.76
N GLY A 157 -6.35 13.17 15.85
CA GLY A 157 -5.59 13.38 14.63
C GLY A 157 -4.07 13.42 14.84
N THR A 158 -3.58 12.95 15.98
CA THR A 158 -2.13 12.93 16.30
C THR A 158 -1.47 11.64 15.81
N ILE A 159 -0.15 11.65 15.72
CA ILE A 159 0.69 10.49 15.47
C ILE A 159 1.47 10.16 16.75
N LEU A 160 1.53 8.88 17.10
CA LEU A 160 2.46 8.33 18.05
C LEU A 160 3.66 7.78 17.27
N LEU A 161 4.84 8.31 17.52
CA LEU A 161 6.08 7.88 16.87
C LEU A 161 6.93 7.13 17.89
N ARG A 162 7.11 5.80 17.70
CA ARG A 162 8.02 4.99 18.51
C ARG A 162 9.38 4.91 17.81
N SER A 163 10.44 5.19 18.53
CA SER A 163 11.84 4.98 18.11
C SER A 163 12.31 3.57 18.45
N HIS A 164 13.46 3.17 17.90
CA HIS A 164 14.14 1.89 18.19
C HIS A 164 13.20 0.68 18.02
N VAL A 165 12.55 0.59 16.83
CA VAL A 165 11.56 -0.45 16.55
C VAL A 165 12.16 -1.86 16.67
N ASN A 166 13.44 -2.00 16.38
CA ASN A 166 14.15 -3.28 16.44
C ASN A 166 14.58 -3.68 17.87
N ASP A 167 14.47 -2.78 18.82
CA ASP A 167 14.90 -2.98 20.20
C ASP A 167 13.71 -3.14 21.15
N VAL A 168 13.94 -3.81 22.29
CA VAL A 168 12.94 -3.96 23.35
C VAL A 168 12.56 -2.59 23.93
N GLN A 169 13.55 -1.71 24.14
CA GLN A 169 13.34 -0.36 24.63
C GLN A 169 13.16 0.61 23.46
N GLY A 170 12.36 1.66 23.68
CA GLY A 170 12.14 2.72 22.69
C GLY A 170 11.16 3.74 23.22
N ASP A 171 11.38 5.00 22.83
CA ASP A 171 10.55 6.12 23.26
C ASP A 171 9.34 6.29 22.35
N VAL A 172 8.21 6.68 22.93
CA VAL A 172 6.99 7.01 22.19
C VAL A 172 6.70 8.50 22.35
N HIS A 173 6.78 9.24 21.26
CA HIS A 173 6.49 10.65 21.19
C HIS A 173 5.20 10.94 20.45
N ARG A 174 4.43 11.91 20.95
CA ARG A 174 3.21 12.37 20.27
C ARG A 174 3.51 13.60 19.42
N ILE A 175 3.08 13.57 18.18
CA ILE A 175 3.18 14.67 17.21
C ILE A 175 1.77 15.04 16.75
N ALA A 176 1.46 16.33 16.68
CA ALA A 176 0.21 16.85 16.11
C ALA A 176 0.53 17.70 14.88
N PHE A 177 -0.05 17.37 13.74
CA PHE A 177 0.20 18.09 12.47
C PHE A 177 -0.25 19.56 12.50
N TYR A 178 -1.06 19.93 13.47
CA TYR A 178 -1.54 21.28 13.74
C TYR A 178 -0.87 21.95 14.95
N GLY A 179 0.19 21.35 15.48
CA GLY A 179 0.98 21.84 16.61
C GLY A 179 0.67 21.13 17.93
N ILE A 180 1.70 20.63 18.60
CA ILE A 180 1.55 19.82 19.82
C ILE A 180 1.03 20.66 20.99
N ASP A 181 1.37 21.94 21.07
CA ASP A 181 0.92 22.82 22.15
C ASP A 181 -0.58 23.15 22.01
N SER A 182 -1.05 23.33 20.77
CA SER A 182 -2.49 23.44 20.48
C SER A 182 -3.25 22.18 20.93
N TYR A 183 -2.72 20.99 20.64
CA TYR A 183 -3.30 19.73 21.12
C TYR A 183 -3.34 19.67 22.64
N ARG A 184 -2.26 20.02 23.33
CA ARG A 184 -2.19 19.99 24.79
C ARG A 184 -3.19 20.92 25.43
N ALA A 185 -3.35 22.13 24.89
CA ALA A 185 -4.30 23.15 25.37
C ALA A 185 -5.77 22.75 25.19
N HIS A 186 -6.10 21.99 24.12
CA HIS A 186 -7.47 21.65 23.76
C HIS A 186 -7.69 20.15 23.51
N ARG A 187 -6.98 19.30 24.25
CA ARG A 187 -6.92 17.83 24.05
C ARG A 187 -8.30 17.18 23.88
N ALA A 188 -9.25 17.49 24.78
CA ALA A 188 -10.58 16.89 24.75
C ALA A 188 -11.35 17.26 23.47
N ALA A 189 -11.28 18.52 23.06
CA ALA A 189 -11.94 19.03 21.87
C ALA A 189 -11.34 18.42 20.59
N TYR A 190 -10.01 18.32 20.47
CA TYR A 190 -9.37 17.65 19.33
C TYR A 190 -9.73 16.17 19.27
N ARG A 191 -9.72 15.46 20.40
CA ARG A 191 -10.09 14.03 20.44
C ARG A 191 -11.55 13.77 20.06
N ALA A 192 -12.43 14.72 20.32
CA ALA A 192 -13.82 14.64 19.91
C ALA A 192 -14.06 14.97 18.42
N ALA A 193 -13.20 15.81 17.84
CA ALA A 193 -13.48 16.44 16.56
C ALA A 193 -12.58 15.98 15.41
N VAL A 194 -11.38 15.43 15.66
CA VAL A 194 -10.37 15.15 14.61
C VAL A 194 -9.94 13.69 14.66
N GLN A 195 -9.95 13.03 13.49
CA GLN A 195 -9.59 11.62 13.35
C GLN A 195 -8.78 11.40 12.07
N ILE A 196 -7.75 10.56 12.13
CA ILE A 196 -7.06 10.05 10.94
C ILE A 196 -7.95 9.00 10.27
N THR A 197 -8.11 9.10 8.94
CA THR A 197 -9.10 8.31 8.20
C THR A 197 -8.51 7.48 7.06
N THR A 198 -7.21 7.58 6.81
CA THR A 198 -6.52 6.78 5.79
C THR A 198 -5.35 6.02 6.42
N PRO A 199 -4.86 4.94 5.81
CA PRO A 199 -3.54 4.43 6.12
C PRO A 199 -2.49 5.55 6.01
N LEU A 200 -1.36 5.37 6.69
CA LEU A 200 -0.24 6.30 6.65
C LEU A 200 0.72 5.89 5.53
N THR A 201 1.27 6.85 4.83
CA THR A 201 2.33 6.61 3.84
C THR A 201 3.58 7.38 4.22
N THR A 202 4.72 6.70 4.27
CA THR A 202 6.02 7.33 4.50
C THR A 202 6.71 7.63 3.18
N GLY A 203 7.11 8.87 2.99
CA GLY A 203 7.91 9.31 1.85
C GLY A 203 9.39 8.94 1.98
N PRO A 204 10.14 9.03 0.88
CA PRO A 204 11.57 8.68 0.86
C PRO A 204 12.43 9.57 1.79
N ASP A 205 11.95 10.77 2.10
CA ASP A 205 12.58 11.69 3.06
C ASP A 205 12.22 11.38 4.53
N GLY A 206 11.32 10.42 4.79
CA GLY A 206 10.78 10.11 6.10
C GLY A 206 9.60 10.99 6.53
N SER A 207 9.05 11.82 5.65
CA SER A 207 7.78 12.51 5.90
C SER A 207 6.62 11.52 5.92
N VAL A 208 5.61 11.76 6.76
CA VAL A 208 4.42 10.91 6.87
C VAL A 208 3.20 11.68 6.36
N TYR A 209 2.46 11.07 5.45
CA TYR A 209 1.26 11.63 4.81
C TYR A 209 0.02 10.85 5.19
N PHE A 210 -1.10 11.54 5.43
CA PHE A 210 -2.38 10.90 5.75
C PHE A 210 -3.57 11.83 5.58
N GLY A 211 -4.71 11.23 5.27
CA GLY A 211 -6.00 11.90 5.29
C GLY A 211 -6.60 11.95 6.70
N PHE A 212 -7.29 13.04 7.00
CA PHE A 212 -8.00 13.21 8.27
C PHE A 212 -9.39 13.81 8.07
N SER A 213 -10.30 13.50 8.99
CA SER A 213 -11.58 14.16 9.14
C SER A 213 -11.55 15.14 10.29
N ALA A 214 -12.29 16.24 10.17
CA ALA A 214 -12.51 17.21 11.22
C ALA A 214 -13.97 17.64 11.22
N ALA A 215 -14.62 17.53 12.38
CA ALA A 215 -16.00 17.98 12.58
C ALA A 215 -16.13 19.51 12.41
N ALA A 216 -17.33 19.97 12.13
CA ALA A 216 -17.63 21.41 12.12
C ALA A 216 -17.28 22.02 13.49
N GLY A 217 -16.57 23.14 13.49
CA GLY A 217 -16.15 23.80 14.73
C GLY A 217 -14.91 23.15 15.41
N ALA A 218 -14.21 22.23 14.73
CA ALA A 218 -12.96 21.69 15.27
C ALA A 218 -11.96 22.81 15.63
N PRO A 219 -11.19 22.66 16.73
CA PRO A 219 -10.21 23.65 17.15
C PRO A 219 -9.20 23.96 16.05
N GLY A 220 -8.60 25.16 16.08
CA GLY A 220 -7.64 25.60 15.07
C GLY A 220 -8.23 25.79 13.67
N GLY A 221 -9.55 25.81 13.53
CA GLY A 221 -10.22 25.96 12.25
C GLY A 221 -10.04 24.77 11.29
N LEU A 222 -9.66 23.60 11.81
CA LEU A 222 -9.45 22.40 11.01
C LEU A 222 -10.70 22.02 10.21
N ARG A 223 -10.47 21.47 9.04
CA ARG A 223 -11.45 20.89 8.11
C ARG A 223 -10.91 19.58 7.59
N ASN A 224 -11.78 18.69 7.08
CA ASN A 224 -11.33 17.48 6.40
C ASN A 224 -10.17 17.79 5.44
N GLY A 225 -9.11 17.02 5.47
CA GLY A 225 -7.93 17.36 4.69
C GLY A 225 -6.85 16.30 4.65
N LEU A 226 -5.78 16.66 3.97
CA LEU A 226 -4.53 15.96 3.92
C LEU A 226 -3.54 16.62 4.89
N ALA A 227 -2.84 15.81 5.67
CA ALA A 227 -1.77 16.26 6.56
C ALA A 227 -0.44 15.63 6.18
N ARG A 228 0.64 16.33 6.51
CA ARG A 228 2.02 15.88 6.44
C ARG A 228 2.72 16.17 7.78
N ILE A 229 3.53 15.24 8.22
CA ILE A 229 4.52 15.43 9.28
C ILE A 229 5.90 15.28 8.63
N SER A 230 6.74 16.30 8.75
CA SER A 230 8.10 16.29 8.22
C SER A 230 9.02 15.34 9.00
N PRO A 231 10.22 15.00 8.49
CA PRO A 231 11.21 14.21 9.23
C PRO A 231 11.61 14.79 10.57
N THR A 232 11.51 16.14 10.71
CA THR A 232 11.81 16.88 11.94
C THR A 232 10.61 16.96 12.91
N GLY A 233 9.44 16.41 12.52
CA GLY A 233 8.22 16.43 13.32
C GLY A 233 7.33 17.67 13.13
N GLU A 234 7.66 18.53 12.16
CA GLU A 234 6.83 19.69 11.83
C GLU A 234 5.60 19.26 11.05
N GLY A 235 4.43 19.77 11.46
CA GLY A 235 3.16 19.48 10.82
C GLY A 235 2.73 20.54 9.81
N SER A 236 2.10 20.09 8.74
CA SER A 236 1.39 20.94 7.78
C SER A 236 0.13 20.24 7.27
N TRP A 237 -0.84 21.00 6.77
CA TRP A 237 -2.08 20.41 6.25
C TRP A 237 -2.76 21.32 5.22
N VAL A 238 -3.62 20.72 4.42
CA VAL A 238 -4.46 21.40 3.43
C VAL A 238 -5.88 20.86 3.46
N PRO A 239 -6.92 21.71 3.37
CA PRO A 239 -8.30 21.25 3.28
C PRO A 239 -8.53 20.43 1.99
N ALA A 240 -9.27 19.30 2.11
CA ALA A 240 -9.62 18.46 0.97
C ALA A 240 -10.33 19.22 -0.16
N ARG A 241 -11.21 20.20 0.19
CA ARG A 241 -11.87 21.06 -0.79
C ARG A 241 -10.90 21.85 -1.66
N ARG A 242 -9.76 22.27 -1.09
CA ARG A 242 -8.73 23.00 -1.83
C ARG A 242 -7.97 22.08 -2.79
N LEU A 243 -7.74 20.84 -2.40
CA LEU A 243 -7.16 19.83 -3.30
C LEU A 243 -8.07 19.53 -4.48
N ALA A 244 -9.39 19.47 -4.24
CA ALA A 244 -10.39 19.21 -5.27
C ALA A 244 -10.78 20.46 -6.10
N GLY A 245 -10.25 21.63 -5.80
CA GLY A 245 -10.61 22.87 -6.50
C GLY A 245 -12.09 23.27 -6.37
N VAL A 246 -12.77 22.90 -5.27
CA VAL A 246 -14.22 23.13 -5.08
C VAL A 246 -14.53 23.79 -3.73
N ASP A 247 -15.58 24.60 -3.69
CA ASP A 247 -16.04 25.27 -2.45
C ASP A 247 -17.03 24.46 -1.62
N LYS A 248 -17.28 23.21 -2.00
CA LYS A 248 -18.19 22.32 -1.27
C LYS A 248 -17.46 21.52 -0.20
N VAL A 249 -18.20 21.01 0.78
CA VAL A 249 -17.66 20.07 1.77
C VAL A 249 -17.10 18.85 1.05
N THR A 250 -15.81 18.65 1.22
CA THR A 250 -15.04 17.56 0.60
C THR A 250 -14.28 16.83 1.69
N ARG A 251 -14.18 15.52 1.56
CA ARG A 251 -13.40 14.66 2.45
C ARG A 251 -12.39 13.85 1.65
N ILE A 252 -11.34 13.40 2.31
CA ILE A 252 -10.48 12.36 1.76
C ILE A 252 -11.29 11.06 1.72
N ALA A 253 -11.12 10.27 0.69
CA ALA A 253 -11.73 8.95 0.61
C ALA A 253 -11.22 8.07 1.77
N LEU A 254 -12.14 7.49 2.53
CA LEU A 254 -11.82 6.67 3.69
C LEU A 254 -10.97 5.47 3.24
N ASN A 255 -9.97 5.11 4.05
CA ASN A 255 -9.02 4.01 3.79
C ASN A 255 -8.15 4.15 2.53
N SER A 256 -8.25 5.24 1.76
CA SER A 256 -7.41 5.48 0.58
C SER A 256 -6.09 6.14 1.01
N ALA A 257 -5.01 5.37 1.07
CA ALA A 257 -3.69 5.89 1.43
C ALA A 257 -3.15 6.84 0.34
N PRO A 258 -2.43 7.92 0.69
CA PRO A 258 -1.70 8.70 -0.30
C PRO A 258 -0.59 7.86 -0.95
N ALA A 259 -0.51 7.81 -2.30
CA ALA A 259 0.63 7.25 -3.02
C ALA A 259 1.58 8.36 -3.47
N LEU A 260 2.87 8.06 -3.61
CA LEU A 260 3.86 9.05 -4.04
C LEU A 260 4.49 8.65 -5.37
N SER A 261 4.85 9.64 -6.19
CA SER A 261 5.68 9.44 -7.37
C SER A 261 7.07 8.93 -6.99
N HIS A 262 7.78 8.30 -7.94
CA HIS A 262 9.12 7.75 -7.70
C HIS A 262 10.15 8.80 -7.28
N ASP A 263 10.01 10.03 -7.76
CA ASP A 263 10.87 11.16 -7.36
C ASP A 263 10.45 11.78 -6.00
N GLY A 264 9.37 11.28 -5.39
CA GLY A 264 8.83 11.76 -4.13
C GLY A 264 8.22 13.16 -4.16
N ARG A 265 8.06 13.81 -5.34
CA ARG A 265 7.62 15.21 -5.45
C ARG A 265 6.13 15.39 -5.68
N THR A 266 5.44 14.34 -6.10
CA THR A 266 4.00 14.35 -6.30
C THR A 266 3.35 13.26 -5.46
N GLY A 267 2.30 13.61 -4.72
CA GLY A 267 1.44 12.63 -4.06
C GLY A 267 0.10 12.55 -4.77
N TYR A 268 -0.52 11.38 -4.74
CA TYR A 268 -1.84 11.10 -5.33
C TYR A 268 -2.79 10.63 -4.25
N LEU A 269 -4.04 11.07 -4.31
CA LEU A 269 -5.03 10.84 -3.27
C LEU A 269 -6.44 10.94 -3.83
N ALA A 270 -7.36 10.11 -3.36
CA ALA A 270 -8.76 10.22 -3.71
C ALA A 270 -9.52 11.13 -2.74
N VAL A 271 -10.38 11.99 -3.28
CA VAL A 271 -11.27 12.87 -2.52
C VAL A 271 -12.72 12.74 -2.97
N VAL A 272 -13.66 12.98 -2.07
CA VAL A 272 -15.10 12.85 -2.33
C VAL A 272 -15.83 14.13 -1.94
N THR A 273 -16.60 14.67 -2.89
CA THR A 273 -17.49 15.82 -2.69
C THR A 273 -18.94 15.36 -2.91
N GLY A 274 -19.72 15.23 -1.85
CA GLY A 274 -21.01 14.54 -1.94
C GLY A 274 -20.82 13.07 -2.36
N SER A 275 -21.36 12.69 -3.52
CA SER A 275 -21.18 11.36 -4.15
C SER A 275 -20.14 11.36 -5.29
N VAL A 276 -19.49 12.49 -5.55
CA VAL A 276 -18.58 12.66 -6.68
C VAL A 276 -17.14 12.46 -6.23
N GLY A 277 -16.49 11.44 -6.77
CA GLY A 277 -15.08 11.13 -6.55
C GLY A 277 -14.15 11.88 -7.50
N ARG A 278 -12.98 12.25 -6.99
CA ARG A 278 -11.86 12.79 -7.77
C ARG A 278 -10.56 12.15 -7.32
N LEU A 279 -9.67 11.91 -8.28
CA LEU A 279 -8.27 11.66 -7.99
C LEU A 279 -7.53 13.00 -8.09
N VAL A 280 -6.72 13.32 -7.09
CA VAL A 280 -5.96 14.56 -7.04
C VAL A 280 -4.47 14.30 -6.90
N GLY A 281 -3.66 15.07 -7.60
CA GLY A 281 -2.22 15.14 -7.44
C GLY A 281 -1.84 16.38 -6.63
N PHE A 282 -0.90 16.25 -5.70
CA PHE A 282 -0.44 17.35 -4.86
C PHE A 282 1.10 17.37 -4.75
N ASP A 283 1.65 18.55 -4.50
CA ASP A 283 3.06 18.72 -4.20
C ASP A 283 3.35 18.20 -2.78
N THR A 284 4.27 17.29 -2.63
CA THR A 284 4.54 16.61 -1.36
C THR A 284 5.13 17.50 -0.28
N THR A 285 5.80 18.59 -0.63
CA THR A 285 6.40 19.52 0.33
C THR A 285 5.42 20.59 0.78
N SER A 286 4.75 21.24 -0.17
CA SER A 286 3.85 22.38 0.09
C SER A 286 2.38 21.98 0.26
N LEU A 287 2.02 20.74 -0.07
CA LEU A 287 0.66 20.21 -0.15
C LEU A 287 -0.26 20.98 -1.11
N ARG A 288 0.30 21.77 -2.04
CA ARG A 288 -0.49 22.49 -3.04
C ARG A 288 -1.04 21.52 -4.09
N PRO A 289 -2.30 21.70 -4.54
CA PRO A 289 -2.83 20.91 -5.63
C PRO A 289 -2.00 21.12 -6.91
N LYS A 290 -1.74 20.03 -7.64
CA LYS A 290 -1.05 20.01 -8.94
C LYS A 290 -1.98 19.55 -10.06
N TYR A 291 -2.74 18.48 -9.80
CA TYR A 291 -3.58 17.80 -10.77
C TYR A 291 -4.91 17.41 -10.15
N GLU A 292 -5.94 17.28 -10.98
CA GLU A 292 -7.25 16.82 -10.56
C GLU A 292 -7.95 16.13 -11.73
N HIS A 293 -8.56 14.97 -11.48
CA HIS A 293 -9.38 14.27 -12.45
C HIS A 293 -10.68 13.78 -11.81
N LEU A 294 -11.80 14.04 -12.49
CA LEU A 294 -13.13 13.58 -12.10
C LEU A 294 -13.28 12.10 -12.46
N LEU A 295 -13.59 11.25 -11.47
CA LEU A 295 -13.69 9.81 -11.68
C LEU A 295 -15.02 9.45 -12.35
N ARG A 296 -14.95 8.81 -13.49
CA ARG A 296 -16.11 8.36 -14.29
C ARG A 296 -16.10 6.86 -14.52
N ASP A 297 -17.29 6.30 -14.58
CA ASP A 297 -17.51 4.93 -15.02
C ASP A 297 -17.21 4.82 -16.53
N PRO A 298 -16.27 3.98 -16.96
CA PRO A 298 -15.95 3.84 -18.38
C PRO A 298 -17.11 3.35 -19.26
N GLN A 299 -18.06 2.59 -18.70
CA GLN A 299 -19.19 2.06 -19.44
C GLN A 299 -20.33 3.07 -19.62
N THR A 300 -20.65 3.81 -18.56
CA THR A 300 -21.83 4.69 -18.52
C THR A 300 -21.50 6.17 -18.66
N GLN A 301 -20.23 6.54 -18.47
CA GLN A 301 -19.75 7.92 -18.38
C GLN A 301 -20.33 8.72 -17.19
N GLY A 302 -21.13 8.08 -16.35
CA GLY A 302 -21.58 8.62 -15.08
C GLY A 302 -20.44 8.81 -14.08
N PHE A 303 -20.69 9.51 -12.98
CA PHE A 303 -19.68 9.61 -11.92
C PHE A 303 -19.45 8.25 -11.27
N ALA A 304 -18.23 7.76 -11.31
CA ALA A 304 -17.88 6.52 -10.63
C ALA A 304 -18.08 6.64 -9.11
N THR A 305 -18.51 5.56 -8.49
CA THR A 305 -18.82 5.56 -7.06
C THR A 305 -17.56 5.26 -6.26
N ILE A 306 -17.26 6.11 -5.27
CA ILE A 306 -16.30 5.84 -4.20
C ILE A 306 -17.11 5.71 -2.91
N ILE A 307 -17.18 4.52 -2.36
CA ILE A 307 -17.83 4.31 -1.07
C ILE A 307 -16.86 4.58 0.08
N GLY A 308 -17.43 5.02 1.21
CA GLY A 308 -16.63 5.46 2.35
C GLY A 308 -15.90 4.35 3.11
N SER A 309 -16.19 3.09 2.80
CA SER A 309 -15.54 1.92 3.38
C SER A 309 -14.56 1.23 2.42
N SER A 310 -14.50 1.67 1.15
CA SER A 310 -13.55 1.14 0.18
C SER A 310 -12.12 1.42 0.61
N SER A 311 -11.25 0.46 0.41
CA SER A 311 -9.83 0.59 0.65
C SER A 311 -9.01 0.72 -0.64
N ALA A 312 -9.66 0.95 -1.77
CA ALA A 312 -8.96 1.27 -3.01
C ALA A 312 -8.01 2.45 -2.79
N THR A 313 -6.77 2.25 -3.17
CA THR A 313 -5.66 3.18 -2.96
C THR A 313 -4.97 3.41 -4.30
N PRO A 314 -4.50 4.62 -4.60
CA PRO A 314 -3.70 4.83 -5.80
C PRO A 314 -2.44 3.96 -5.78
N THR A 315 -2.09 3.40 -6.94
CA THR A 315 -0.79 2.75 -7.19
C THR A 315 -0.06 3.54 -8.27
N VAL A 316 1.25 3.73 -8.11
CA VAL A 316 2.08 4.40 -9.12
C VAL A 316 2.93 3.36 -9.83
N GLY A 317 2.72 3.22 -11.13
CA GLY A 317 3.50 2.33 -11.99
C GLY A 317 4.95 2.81 -12.20
N PRO A 318 5.85 1.94 -12.68
CA PRO A 318 7.26 2.28 -12.92
C PRO A 318 7.47 3.44 -13.91
N ASP A 319 6.54 3.66 -14.82
CA ASP A 319 6.51 4.76 -15.79
C ASP A 319 5.89 6.06 -15.23
N GLY A 320 5.41 6.02 -14.00
CA GLY A 320 4.72 7.12 -13.33
C GLY A 320 3.21 7.14 -13.55
N ASP A 321 2.64 6.25 -14.33
CA ASP A 321 1.20 6.12 -14.50
C ASP A 321 0.51 5.78 -13.18
N VAL A 322 -0.72 6.24 -13.01
CA VAL A 322 -1.47 6.12 -11.76
C VAL A 322 -2.72 5.28 -11.95
N PHE A 323 -2.89 4.27 -11.10
CA PHE A 323 -4.02 3.36 -11.12
C PHE A 323 -4.88 3.58 -9.89
N TYR A 324 -6.21 3.61 -10.06
CA TYR A 324 -7.14 3.76 -8.95
C TYR A 324 -8.45 3.00 -9.17
N GLY A 325 -8.82 2.16 -8.22
CA GLY A 325 -10.04 1.35 -8.26
C GLY A 325 -11.29 2.13 -7.87
N VAL A 326 -12.38 1.95 -8.62
CA VAL A 326 -13.69 2.56 -8.34
C VAL A 326 -14.82 1.55 -8.54
N LEU A 327 -15.97 1.78 -7.90
CA LEU A 327 -17.21 1.10 -8.28
C LEU A 327 -17.84 1.75 -9.51
N GLY A 328 -18.60 0.95 -10.27
CA GLY A 328 -19.42 1.43 -11.37
C GLY A 328 -20.61 2.30 -10.91
N ASN A 329 -21.27 2.92 -11.88
CA ASN A 329 -22.50 3.67 -11.66
C ASN A 329 -23.52 3.38 -12.77
N PRO A 330 -24.60 2.65 -12.50
CA PRO A 330 -25.00 2.06 -11.19
C PRO A 330 -24.05 0.95 -10.71
N THR A 331 -23.94 0.80 -9.38
CA THR A 331 -23.00 -0.15 -8.75
C THR A 331 -23.21 -1.60 -9.17
N LEU A 332 -24.45 -2.02 -9.37
CA LEU A 332 -24.79 -3.39 -9.82
C LEU A 332 -24.46 -3.66 -11.30
N LYS A 333 -24.23 -2.62 -12.08
CA LYS A 333 -23.75 -2.80 -13.43
C LYS A 333 -22.34 -3.36 -13.42
N HIS A 334 -21.94 -4.18 -14.41
CA HIS A 334 -20.64 -4.82 -14.44
C HIS A 334 -20.41 -5.77 -13.23
N ASN A 335 -21.49 -6.43 -12.76
CA ASN A 335 -21.47 -7.44 -11.68
C ASN A 335 -20.78 -6.97 -10.39
N VAL A 336 -20.93 -5.70 -10.01
CA VAL A 336 -20.26 -5.05 -8.86
C VAL A 336 -18.73 -5.04 -8.94
N ARG A 337 -18.15 -5.35 -10.11
CA ARG A 337 -16.69 -5.42 -10.29
C ARG A 337 -16.03 -4.04 -10.24
N GLY A 338 -16.77 -2.98 -10.62
CA GLY A 338 -16.17 -1.66 -10.78
C GLY A 338 -15.12 -1.61 -11.91
N TRP A 339 -14.21 -0.65 -11.82
CA TRP A 339 -13.21 -0.38 -12.84
C TRP A 339 -11.87 0.04 -12.20
N LEU A 340 -10.76 -0.46 -12.72
CA LEU A 340 -9.44 0.09 -12.44
C LEU A 340 -9.18 1.22 -13.41
N LEU A 341 -9.31 2.45 -12.96
CA LEU A 341 -9.00 3.62 -13.78
C LEU A 341 -7.48 3.78 -13.91
N HIS A 342 -7.02 4.15 -15.09
CA HIS A 342 -5.61 4.26 -15.47
C HIS A 342 -5.34 5.65 -16.03
N PHE A 343 -4.43 6.39 -15.43
CA PHE A 343 -4.09 7.77 -15.76
C PHE A 343 -2.60 7.91 -16.03
N ASP A 344 -2.24 8.91 -16.81
CA ASP A 344 -0.86 9.39 -16.83
C ASP A 344 -0.48 10.08 -15.50
N ALA A 345 0.81 10.32 -15.29
CA ALA A 345 1.34 10.94 -14.06
C ALA A 345 0.77 12.33 -13.75
N THR A 346 0.19 13.01 -14.73
CA THR A 346 -0.42 14.34 -14.58
C THR A 346 -1.93 14.29 -14.40
N LEU A 347 -2.51 13.11 -14.39
CA LEU A 347 -3.96 12.85 -14.37
C LEU A 347 -4.73 13.52 -15.52
N SER A 348 -4.04 13.94 -16.58
CA SER A 348 -4.66 14.65 -17.71
C SER A 348 -5.28 13.71 -18.74
N HIS A 349 -4.78 12.49 -18.84
CA HIS A 349 -5.24 11.52 -19.81
C HIS A 349 -5.68 10.22 -19.10
N LEU A 350 -6.93 9.83 -19.36
CA LEU A 350 -7.43 8.51 -19.01
C LEU A 350 -7.00 7.52 -20.10
N ARG A 351 -6.35 6.44 -19.69
CA ARG A 351 -5.91 5.35 -20.56
C ARG A 351 -6.89 4.17 -20.49
N THR A 352 -6.53 3.06 -21.10
CA THR A 352 -7.33 1.82 -21.06
C THR A 352 -7.55 1.37 -19.61
N PRO A 353 -8.81 1.24 -19.13
CA PRO A 353 -9.09 0.82 -17.76
C PRO A 353 -8.96 -0.71 -17.61
N GLY A 354 -8.80 -1.20 -16.38
CA GLY A 354 -8.96 -2.62 -16.05
C GLY A 354 -10.43 -2.98 -15.75
N SER A 355 -10.80 -4.22 -16.00
CA SER A 355 -12.18 -4.74 -15.84
C SER A 355 -12.53 -5.11 -14.39
N PHE A 356 -11.77 -4.66 -13.40
CA PHE A 356 -12.08 -4.81 -11.99
C PHE A 356 -11.41 -3.68 -11.21
N GLY A 357 -12.10 -3.10 -10.24
CA GLY A 357 -11.54 -1.99 -9.47
C GLY A 357 -12.10 -1.85 -8.07
N TRP A 358 -13.22 -2.53 -7.76
CA TRP A 358 -13.83 -2.34 -6.47
C TRP A 358 -12.95 -2.92 -5.36
N ASP A 359 -12.68 -2.05 -4.39
CA ASP A 359 -12.08 -2.42 -3.12
C ASP A 359 -10.73 -3.14 -3.27
N GLN A 360 -9.93 -2.64 -4.21
CA GLN A 360 -8.59 -3.18 -4.44
C GLN A 360 -7.54 -2.10 -4.69
N THR A 361 -6.30 -2.49 -4.47
CA THR A 361 -5.08 -1.80 -4.89
C THR A 361 -4.27 -2.79 -5.72
N VAL A 362 -3.95 -2.47 -6.96
CA VAL A 362 -3.18 -3.37 -7.81
C VAL A 362 -1.73 -3.47 -7.34
N SER A 363 -1.12 -4.64 -7.58
CA SER A 363 0.31 -4.84 -7.34
C SER A 363 1.07 -4.86 -8.68
N VAL A 364 2.29 -4.34 -8.68
CA VAL A 364 3.12 -4.15 -9.88
C VAL A 364 4.08 -5.33 -10.06
N VAL A 365 4.07 -5.94 -11.24
CA VAL A 365 4.94 -7.06 -11.63
C VAL A 365 5.88 -6.57 -12.75
N PRO A 366 7.22 -6.59 -12.59
CA PRO A 366 8.12 -6.38 -13.72
C PRO A 366 7.85 -7.42 -14.80
N SER A 367 7.67 -7.02 -16.05
CA SER A 367 7.38 -7.99 -17.13
C SER A 367 8.50 -9.01 -17.34
N SER A 368 9.74 -8.62 -17.00
CA SER A 368 10.91 -9.53 -17.00
C SER A 368 10.79 -10.70 -16.01
N SER A 369 9.90 -10.61 -15.02
CA SER A 369 9.59 -11.70 -14.08
C SER A 369 8.61 -12.73 -14.65
N VAL A 370 8.13 -12.56 -15.88
CA VAL A 370 7.19 -13.45 -16.56
C VAL A 370 7.75 -13.81 -17.95
N PRO A 371 8.69 -14.76 -18.05
CA PRO A 371 9.37 -15.12 -19.30
C PRO A 371 8.44 -15.45 -20.46
N SER A 372 7.27 -16.04 -20.21
CA SER A 372 6.27 -16.36 -21.23
C SER A 372 5.47 -15.15 -21.74
N TYR A 373 5.62 -13.98 -21.13
CA TYR A 373 4.96 -12.77 -21.60
C TYR A 373 5.60 -12.28 -22.90
N ALA A 374 4.81 -12.22 -23.98
CA ALA A 374 5.28 -11.83 -25.30
C ALA A 374 4.89 -10.40 -25.72
N GLY A 375 4.28 -9.63 -24.81
CA GLY A 375 3.91 -8.23 -25.07
C GLY A 375 5.08 -7.27 -24.94
N THR A 376 4.78 -5.96 -25.00
CA THR A 376 5.81 -4.91 -25.02
C THR A 376 5.86 -4.04 -23.76
N SER A 377 4.94 -4.25 -22.81
CA SER A 377 4.91 -3.48 -21.57
C SER A 377 6.09 -3.86 -20.67
N SER A 378 6.69 -2.86 -20.02
CA SER A 378 7.81 -3.08 -19.08
C SER A 378 7.34 -3.64 -17.74
N TYR A 379 6.05 -3.56 -17.45
CA TYR A 379 5.43 -4.11 -16.25
C TYR A 379 3.99 -4.55 -16.52
N LEU A 380 3.50 -5.41 -15.64
CA LEU A 380 2.15 -5.95 -15.60
C LEU A 380 1.52 -5.62 -14.23
N LEU A 381 0.22 -5.85 -14.07
CA LEU A 381 -0.51 -5.58 -12.85
C LEU A 381 -1.22 -6.84 -12.36
N VAL A 382 -1.08 -7.18 -11.08
CA VAL A 382 -1.96 -8.17 -10.45
C VAL A 382 -3.16 -7.48 -9.86
N SER A 383 -4.33 -7.99 -10.20
CA SER A 383 -5.64 -7.44 -9.85
C SER A 383 -6.55 -8.53 -9.30
N LYS A 384 -7.32 -8.22 -8.24
CA LYS A 384 -8.52 -8.98 -7.90
C LYS A 384 -9.45 -8.96 -9.11
N TYR A 385 -10.08 -10.10 -9.42
CA TYR A 385 -10.84 -10.25 -10.66
C TYR A 385 -12.13 -11.07 -10.47
N ASN A 386 -12.72 -11.00 -9.31
CA ASN A 386 -13.93 -11.71 -8.91
C ASN A 386 -15.12 -11.38 -9.84
N ASN A 387 -16.01 -12.34 -10.05
CA ASN A 387 -17.26 -12.15 -10.75
C ASN A 387 -18.43 -12.52 -9.82
N TYR A 388 -18.77 -11.59 -8.94
CA TYR A 388 -19.68 -11.79 -7.81
C TYR A 388 -21.05 -12.33 -8.20
N LEU A 389 -21.45 -13.45 -7.61
CA LEU A 389 -22.80 -14.00 -7.72
C LEU A 389 -23.79 -13.13 -6.93
N ILE A 390 -23.45 -12.80 -5.69
CA ILE A 390 -24.19 -11.92 -4.79
C ILE A 390 -23.16 -10.98 -4.14
N PRO A 391 -23.35 -9.65 -4.18
CA PRO A 391 -24.52 -8.88 -4.68
C PRO A 391 -24.54 -8.62 -6.18
N GLY A 392 -23.59 -9.15 -6.95
CA GLY A 392 -23.57 -9.03 -8.40
C GLY A 392 -24.60 -9.95 -9.10
N HIS A 393 -24.50 -10.03 -10.40
CA HIS A 393 -25.23 -10.97 -11.25
C HIS A 393 -24.25 -11.83 -12.05
N GLY A 394 -23.04 -12.04 -11.49
CA GLY A 394 -22.02 -12.88 -12.07
C GLY A 394 -22.29 -14.37 -11.85
N ASP A 395 -21.33 -15.18 -12.20
CA ASP A 395 -21.39 -16.64 -12.10
C ASP A 395 -20.65 -17.19 -10.85
N GLY A 396 -20.09 -16.33 -10.02
CA GLY A 396 -19.31 -16.72 -8.85
C GLY A 396 -17.92 -17.29 -9.18
N ARG A 397 -17.48 -17.16 -10.42
CA ARG A 397 -16.11 -17.54 -10.83
C ARG A 397 -15.13 -16.44 -10.40
N ASN A 398 -14.61 -16.57 -9.20
CA ASN A 398 -13.75 -15.58 -8.59
C ASN A 398 -12.28 -15.86 -8.95
N GLU A 399 -11.65 -14.90 -9.62
CA GLU A 399 -10.29 -14.99 -10.17
C GLU A 399 -9.38 -13.91 -9.59
N ILE A 400 -8.08 -14.08 -9.72
CA ILE A 400 -7.08 -13.02 -9.80
C ILE A 400 -6.51 -13.00 -11.21
N ALA A 401 -6.12 -11.82 -11.69
CA ALA A 401 -5.64 -11.61 -13.05
C ALA A 401 -4.29 -10.92 -13.06
N LEU A 402 -3.48 -11.30 -14.06
CA LEU A 402 -2.30 -10.58 -14.51
C LEU A 402 -2.70 -9.78 -15.75
N LEU A 403 -2.63 -8.47 -15.68
CA LEU A 403 -3.10 -7.53 -16.68
C LEU A 403 -1.94 -6.80 -17.34
N ASP A 404 -2.04 -6.57 -18.64
CA ASP A 404 -1.12 -5.72 -19.40
C ASP A 404 -1.73 -4.30 -19.53
N PRO A 405 -1.17 -3.27 -18.87
CA PRO A 405 -1.70 -1.91 -18.96
C PRO A 405 -1.44 -1.23 -20.30
N GLY A 406 -0.51 -1.73 -21.11
CA GLY A 406 -0.15 -1.19 -22.43
C GLY A 406 -0.92 -1.82 -23.60
N ALA A 407 -1.68 -2.90 -23.35
CA ALA A 407 -2.47 -3.58 -24.37
C ALA A 407 -3.97 -3.58 -24.01
N ALA A 408 -4.82 -3.75 -25.00
CA ALA A 408 -6.26 -3.69 -24.82
C ALA A 408 -6.97 -4.90 -25.42
N GLN A 409 -8.05 -5.31 -24.75
CA GLN A 409 -9.00 -6.31 -25.24
C GLN A 409 -10.43 -5.85 -24.99
N LYS A 410 -11.39 -6.49 -25.64
CA LYS A 410 -12.81 -6.29 -25.31
C LYS A 410 -13.11 -6.93 -23.96
N ASP A 411 -13.78 -6.19 -23.09
CA ASP A 411 -14.21 -6.70 -21.79
C ASP A 411 -15.18 -7.89 -21.92
N ARG A 412 -15.04 -8.89 -21.01
CA ARG A 412 -15.92 -10.08 -20.99
C ARG A 412 -17.38 -9.74 -20.63
N PHE A 413 -17.60 -8.67 -19.86
CA PHE A 413 -18.89 -8.35 -19.23
C PHE A 413 -19.53 -7.07 -19.78
N SER A 414 -18.84 -6.36 -20.67
CA SER A 414 -19.32 -5.12 -21.25
C SER A 414 -18.82 -4.90 -22.69
N ARG A 415 -19.07 -3.69 -23.23
CA ARG A 415 -18.52 -3.28 -24.54
C ARG A 415 -17.26 -2.41 -24.42
N VAL A 416 -16.79 -2.18 -23.21
CA VAL A 416 -15.62 -1.33 -22.95
C VAL A 416 -14.35 -2.05 -23.41
N GLN A 417 -13.39 -1.30 -23.95
CA GLN A 417 -12.03 -1.80 -24.14
C GLN A 417 -11.31 -1.71 -22.78
N VAL A 418 -10.73 -2.82 -22.34
CA VAL A 418 -10.04 -2.94 -21.05
C VAL A 418 -8.62 -3.45 -21.23
N MET A 419 -7.79 -3.33 -20.21
CA MET A 419 -6.45 -3.91 -20.18
C MET A 419 -6.50 -5.38 -20.58
N GLN A 420 -5.53 -5.83 -21.36
CA GLN A 420 -5.45 -7.22 -21.79
C GLN A 420 -5.17 -8.14 -20.61
N GLU A 421 -5.95 -9.20 -20.50
CA GLU A 421 -5.69 -10.31 -19.58
C GLU A 421 -4.54 -11.16 -20.12
N VAL A 422 -3.39 -11.11 -19.47
CA VAL A 422 -2.25 -11.97 -19.78
C VAL A 422 -2.50 -13.36 -19.24
N ARG A 423 -2.98 -13.45 -18.00
CA ARG A 423 -3.35 -14.68 -17.32
C ARG A 423 -4.45 -14.42 -16.30
N THR A 424 -5.25 -15.44 -16.01
CA THR A 424 -6.13 -15.48 -14.85
C THR A 424 -5.99 -16.81 -14.14
N VAL A 425 -6.24 -16.85 -12.84
CA VAL A 425 -6.34 -18.07 -12.07
C VAL A 425 -7.61 -18.06 -11.23
N LEU A 426 -8.42 -19.10 -11.39
CA LEU A 426 -9.65 -19.32 -10.63
C LEU A 426 -9.32 -19.75 -9.21
N ALA A 427 -10.07 -19.28 -8.21
CA ALA A 427 -9.97 -19.80 -6.86
C ALA A 427 -10.30 -21.31 -6.85
N PRO A 428 -9.54 -22.12 -6.12
CA PRO A 428 -9.61 -23.58 -6.30
C PRO A 428 -10.78 -24.25 -5.57
N THR A 429 -11.38 -23.58 -4.59
CA THR A 429 -12.35 -24.20 -3.67
C THR A 429 -13.77 -23.77 -3.98
N GLN A 430 -14.66 -24.75 -4.28
CA GLN A 430 -16.10 -24.56 -4.49
C GLN A 430 -16.77 -24.05 -3.20
N VAL A 431 -17.60 -23.02 -3.32
CA VAL A 431 -18.45 -22.59 -2.19
C VAL A 431 -19.57 -23.59 -1.99
N PRO A 432 -19.73 -24.15 -0.76
CA PRO A 432 -20.83 -25.06 -0.45
C PRO A 432 -22.20 -24.41 -0.73
N GLN A 433 -23.14 -25.18 -1.28
CA GLN A 433 -24.53 -24.76 -1.56
C GLN A 433 -24.70 -23.65 -2.60
N GLN A 434 -23.63 -23.24 -3.27
CA GLN A 434 -23.67 -22.33 -4.43
C GLN A 434 -23.73 -23.13 -5.75
N PRO A 435 -24.12 -22.52 -6.88
CA PRO A 435 -24.13 -23.18 -8.18
C PRO A 435 -22.78 -23.81 -8.53
N PRO A 436 -22.74 -24.92 -9.30
CA PRO A 436 -21.49 -25.54 -9.75
C PRO A 436 -20.59 -24.51 -10.46
N GLY A 437 -19.32 -24.45 -10.04
CA GLY A 437 -18.32 -23.51 -10.56
C GLY A 437 -18.21 -22.20 -9.79
N ALA A 438 -19.12 -21.89 -8.86
CA ALA A 438 -18.95 -20.79 -7.92
C ALA A 438 -17.89 -21.16 -6.87
N VAL A 439 -16.88 -20.32 -6.72
CA VAL A 439 -15.72 -20.55 -5.84
C VAL A 439 -15.58 -19.43 -4.83
N TYR A 440 -14.83 -19.68 -3.75
CA TYR A 440 -14.54 -18.64 -2.74
C TYR A 440 -13.86 -17.42 -3.38
N GLU A 441 -14.09 -16.28 -2.77
CA GLU A 441 -13.57 -15.01 -3.27
C GLU A 441 -12.07 -14.85 -2.98
N TRP A 442 -11.39 -14.17 -3.92
CA TRP A 442 -10.13 -13.53 -3.60
C TRP A 442 -10.43 -12.20 -2.94
N CYS A 443 -10.79 -12.22 -1.66
CA CYS A 443 -11.08 -11.01 -0.91
C CYS A 443 -9.79 -10.38 -0.40
N ILE A 444 -8.95 -9.98 -1.34
CA ILE A 444 -7.66 -9.33 -1.10
C ILE A 444 -7.74 -7.86 -1.46
N ASN A 445 -7.02 -7.02 -0.74
CA ASN A 445 -6.79 -5.65 -1.17
C ASN A 445 -5.64 -5.59 -2.19
N SER A 446 -4.50 -6.18 -1.84
CA SER A 446 -3.31 -6.26 -2.67
C SER A 446 -2.57 -7.57 -2.37
N VAL A 447 -1.69 -7.98 -3.23
CA VAL A 447 -0.88 -9.21 -3.11
C VAL A 447 0.59 -8.87 -2.88
N ALA A 448 1.35 -9.82 -2.34
CA ALA A 448 2.81 -9.72 -2.31
C ALA A 448 3.39 -10.33 -3.60
N VAL A 449 4.08 -9.51 -4.37
CA VAL A 449 4.74 -9.90 -5.63
C VAL A 449 6.21 -10.19 -5.35
N ASP A 450 6.69 -11.36 -5.71
CA ASP A 450 8.12 -11.68 -5.76
C ASP A 450 8.66 -11.50 -7.17
N PRO A 451 9.38 -10.40 -7.45
CA PRO A 451 9.94 -10.18 -8.79
C PRO A 451 11.03 -11.19 -9.16
N ALA A 452 11.71 -11.79 -8.19
CA ALA A 452 12.83 -12.70 -8.45
C ALA A 452 12.36 -14.07 -8.94
N SER A 453 11.27 -14.60 -8.39
CA SER A 453 10.70 -15.88 -8.81
C SER A 453 9.54 -15.74 -9.80
N GLY A 454 9.05 -14.53 -10.08
CA GLY A 454 7.83 -14.34 -10.88
C GLY A 454 6.60 -14.95 -10.24
N SER A 455 6.48 -14.89 -8.92
CA SER A 455 5.35 -15.45 -8.18
C SER A 455 4.63 -14.42 -7.31
N VAL A 456 3.42 -14.77 -6.89
CA VAL A 456 2.56 -13.95 -6.06
C VAL A 456 2.05 -14.75 -4.87
N MET A 457 2.05 -14.12 -3.68
CA MET A 457 1.40 -14.66 -2.47
C MET A 457 0.04 -13.99 -2.29
N ALA A 458 -1.03 -14.78 -2.22
CA ALA A 458 -2.40 -14.30 -2.06
C ALA A 458 -3.21 -15.18 -1.12
N ASN A 459 -3.97 -14.56 -0.21
CA ASN A 459 -4.96 -15.23 0.62
C ASN A 459 -6.26 -15.44 -0.17
N ASN A 460 -6.99 -16.51 0.17
CA ASN A 460 -8.35 -16.74 -0.32
C ASN A 460 -9.30 -16.93 0.87
N GLU A 461 -10.59 -16.65 0.69
CA GLU A 461 -11.61 -16.85 1.72
C GLU A 461 -11.87 -18.31 2.07
N ASP A 462 -11.30 -19.27 1.34
CA ASP A 462 -11.32 -20.68 1.70
C ASP A 462 -10.38 -21.02 2.87
N GLY A 463 -9.71 -20.03 3.42
CA GLY A 463 -8.81 -20.16 4.57
C GLY A 463 -7.39 -20.58 4.21
N HIS A 464 -7.01 -20.50 2.94
CA HIS A 464 -5.65 -20.83 2.48
C HIS A 464 -4.89 -19.60 1.99
N LEU A 465 -3.56 -19.67 2.16
CA LEU A 465 -2.58 -18.85 1.47
C LEU A 465 -2.05 -19.63 0.28
N TYR A 466 -1.97 -18.97 -0.89
CA TYR A 466 -1.52 -19.58 -2.15
C TYR A 466 -0.30 -18.86 -2.69
N ARG A 467 0.57 -19.63 -3.37
CA ARG A 467 1.58 -19.12 -4.29
C ARG A 467 1.11 -19.33 -5.72
N TRP A 468 0.98 -18.25 -6.46
CA TRP A 468 0.65 -18.25 -7.88
C TRP A 468 1.93 -17.98 -8.69
N ASP A 469 2.32 -18.92 -9.54
CA ASP A 469 3.40 -18.77 -10.51
C ASP A 469 2.85 -18.04 -11.73
N LEU A 470 3.39 -16.87 -12.01
CA LEU A 470 2.90 -15.97 -13.07
C LEU A 470 3.32 -16.43 -14.46
N ASP A 471 4.38 -17.21 -14.58
CA ASP A 471 4.86 -17.70 -15.88
C ASP A 471 4.06 -18.88 -16.37
N THR A 472 3.75 -19.83 -15.51
CA THR A 472 2.91 -21.00 -15.84
C THR A 472 1.42 -20.75 -15.66
N GLY A 473 1.04 -19.77 -14.83
CA GLY A 473 -0.35 -19.48 -14.47
C GLY A 473 -0.94 -20.45 -13.44
N GLN A 474 -0.13 -21.28 -12.77
CA GLN A 474 -0.58 -22.30 -11.85
C GLN A 474 -0.46 -21.87 -10.38
N LEU A 475 -1.38 -22.32 -9.53
CA LEU A 475 -1.21 -22.29 -8.08
C LEU A 475 -0.27 -23.44 -7.71
N VAL A 476 0.98 -23.12 -7.40
CA VAL A 476 2.06 -24.11 -7.21
C VAL A 476 2.25 -24.56 -5.77
N GLU A 477 1.83 -23.74 -4.81
CA GLU A 477 1.89 -24.05 -3.39
C GLU A 477 0.65 -23.50 -2.67
N ASN A 478 0.27 -24.14 -1.58
CA ASN A 478 -0.73 -23.59 -0.67
C ASN A 478 -0.52 -24.12 0.75
N ILE A 479 -1.03 -23.36 1.74
CA ILE A 479 -1.07 -23.76 3.13
C ILE A 479 -2.39 -23.32 3.76
N ARG A 480 -3.02 -24.20 4.53
CA ARG A 480 -4.22 -23.87 5.30
C ARG A 480 -3.84 -23.03 6.52
N LEU A 481 -4.46 -21.85 6.65
CA LEU A 481 -4.32 -20.97 7.80
C LEU A 481 -5.46 -21.16 8.82
N GLY A 482 -6.67 -21.41 8.32
CA GLY A 482 -7.87 -21.54 9.15
C GLY A 482 -9.05 -22.15 8.41
N ASP A 483 -10.22 -22.08 9.03
CA ASP A 483 -11.47 -22.44 8.35
C ASP A 483 -11.88 -21.35 7.37
N PRO A 484 -12.64 -21.71 6.32
CA PRO A 484 -13.26 -20.73 5.46
C PRO A 484 -14.07 -19.76 6.31
N ALA A 485 -13.72 -18.51 6.23
CA ALA A 485 -14.42 -17.43 6.89
C ALA A 485 -14.15 -16.18 6.11
N GLY A 486 -15.17 -15.36 5.91
CA GLY A 486 -15.04 -14.14 5.16
C GLY A 486 -13.77 -13.36 5.51
N GLU A 487 -13.28 -12.54 4.64
CA GLU A 487 -12.29 -11.50 4.79
C GLU A 487 -10.84 -11.89 5.14
N ALA A 488 -10.17 -12.37 4.14
CA ALA A 488 -8.72 -12.37 4.08
C ALA A 488 -8.17 -11.03 3.52
N TYR A 489 -8.82 -9.92 3.86
CA TYR A 489 -8.66 -8.62 3.18
C TYR A 489 -7.33 -7.91 3.44
N THR A 490 -6.65 -8.26 4.50
CA THR A 490 -5.33 -7.69 4.82
C THR A 490 -4.26 -8.25 3.89
N MET A 491 -3.38 -7.38 3.45
CA MET A 491 -2.29 -7.74 2.55
C MET A 491 -1.40 -8.83 3.12
N THR A 492 -1.02 -9.76 2.27
CA THR A 492 0.10 -10.67 2.51
C THR A 492 1.41 -9.89 2.44
N VAL A 493 2.33 -10.17 3.35
CA VAL A 493 3.61 -9.46 3.51
C VAL A 493 4.75 -10.47 3.57
N VAL A 494 5.93 -10.12 3.06
CA VAL A 494 7.11 -10.97 3.11
C VAL A 494 8.22 -10.27 3.88
N GLY A 495 8.81 -10.97 4.84
CA GLY A 495 9.95 -10.51 5.63
C GLY A 495 11.28 -10.61 4.89
N PRO A 496 12.36 -10.04 5.45
CA PRO A 496 13.68 -10.04 4.82
C PRO A 496 14.31 -11.44 4.74
N ASP A 497 13.84 -12.38 5.55
CA ASP A 497 14.24 -13.79 5.56
C ASP A 497 13.35 -14.67 4.66
N GLY A 498 12.38 -14.07 3.96
CA GLY A 498 11.42 -14.78 3.13
C GLY A 498 10.20 -15.34 3.89
N THR A 499 10.11 -15.18 5.20
CA THR A 499 8.90 -15.56 5.95
C THR A 499 7.69 -14.79 5.43
N THR A 500 6.62 -15.50 5.09
CA THR A 500 5.37 -14.89 4.61
C THR A 500 4.42 -14.67 5.79
N TYR A 501 3.92 -13.44 5.92
CA TYR A 501 2.96 -13.05 6.95
C TYR A 501 1.59 -12.86 6.30
N ALA A 502 0.65 -13.72 6.66
CA ALA A 502 -0.71 -13.72 6.12
C ALA A 502 -1.74 -13.64 7.24
N MET A 503 -2.86 -12.99 6.98
CA MET A 503 -3.92 -12.84 7.98
C MET A 503 -5.15 -13.67 7.60
N SER A 504 -5.69 -14.39 8.56
CA SER A 504 -6.96 -15.10 8.44
C SER A 504 -7.68 -15.08 9.77
N ASN A 505 -8.99 -14.80 9.78
CA ASN A 505 -9.83 -14.87 10.98
C ASN A 505 -9.27 -14.11 12.19
N ALA A 506 -8.84 -12.86 12.00
CA ALA A 506 -8.27 -12.03 13.06
C ALA A 506 -6.95 -12.56 13.67
N VAL A 507 -6.26 -13.47 12.97
CA VAL A 507 -4.99 -14.05 13.37
C VAL A 507 -3.96 -13.79 12.28
N LEU A 508 -2.78 -13.32 12.66
CA LEU A 508 -1.61 -13.23 11.81
C LEU A 508 -0.79 -14.51 11.93
N TYR A 509 -0.45 -15.09 10.80
CA TYR A 509 0.34 -16.30 10.65
C TYR A 509 1.68 -15.96 10.01
N ALA A 510 2.77 -16.49 10.57
CA ALA A 510 4.09 -16.52 9.94
C ALA A 510 4.30 -17.88 9.30
N VAL A 511 4.51 -17.89 8.00
CA VAL A 511 4.56 -19.10 7.18
C VAL A 511 5.91 -19.19 6.46
N GLY A 512 6.46 -20.39 6.43
CA GLY A 512 7.72 -20.67 5.76
C GLY A 512 8.12 -22.16 5.81
N SER A 513 9.41 -22.41 5.57
CA SER A 513 10.05 -23.74 5.60
C SER A 513 10.97 -23.90 6.80
#